data_46003b333d6ab6defa23cad1213cb386
#
_entry.id   46003b333d6ab6defa23cad1213cb386
#
_cell.length_a   1.000
_cell.length_b   1.000
_cell.length_c   1.000
_cell.angle_alpha   90.00
_cell.angle_beta   90.00
_cell.angle_gamma   90.00
#
_symmetry.space_group_name_H-M   'P 1'
#
loop_
_entity.id
_entity.type
_entity.pdbx_description
1 polymer ?
#
loop_
_entity_poly.entity_id
_entity_poly.type
_entity_poly.pdbx_seq_one_letter_code
_entity_poly.pdbx_strand_id
1 'polypeptide(L)'
;MKNVEIKGIIPPIITPMNDDESINVAELRNQVNRLIDGGVHALFPFGTNGEGYILNDQEKELVLKTVIDETNGRVPVYAGTGCISTKDTIRMSKMAESLGADVLSIITPSFAAASQNELYEHFKAVAEAVPNMPIVLYNIPARTGNAIAPDTVGRLAEIDNIVGAKDSSGNFNNILEYIAKTDKNFSVLSGNDALIIWNLLAGGTGGIAGCANLYPKTMSSIYDLFMEGKIEEAKAANASIASFRACFKYGNPNTIVKTAVALMGHPVGKCRAPFNQVPEAGIEAIKKVLKENEAKGMA
;
A
#
# COMPACT_ATOMS: atom_id res chain seq x y z
N MET A 1 -3.87 7.37 21.66
CA MET A 1 -3.57 6.83 20.32
C MET A 1 -4.15 5.42 20.20
N LYS A 2 -4.70 5.03 19.03
CA LYS A 2 -5.10 3.64 18.77
C LYS A 2 -3.88 2.71 18.88
N ASN A 3 -4.03 1.57 19.56
CA ASN A 3 -2.96 0.58 19.67
C ASN A 3 -3.04 -0.40 18.50
N VAL A 4 -2.32 -0.11 17.41
CA VAL A 4 -2.28 -0.93 16.21
C VAL A 4 -0.83 -1.26 15.90
N GLU A 5 -0.52 -2.55 15.78
CA GLU A 5 0.80 -2.99 15.32
C GLU A 5 0.94 -2.79 13.81
N ILE A 6 1.96 -2.08 13.39
CA ILE A 6 2.26 -1.80 11.99
C ILE A 6 3.18 -2.90 11.46
N LYS A 7 2.60 -3.97 10.90
CA LYS A 7 3.35 -5.18 10.50
C LYS A 7 2.67 -6.00 9.41
N GLY A 8 3.40 -6.96 8.87
CA GLY A 8 2.87 -7.98 7.98
C GLY A 8 2.67 -7.50 6.54
N ILE A 9 1.81 -8.17 5.81
CA ILE A 9 1.51 -7.90 4.41
C ILE A 9 0.20 -7.12 4.30
N ILE A 10 0.29 -5.94 3.69
CA ILE A 10 -0.78 -4.96 3.60
C ILE A 10 -1.02 -4.66 2.10
N PRO A 11 -2.03 -5.24 1.45
CA PRO A 11 -2.37 -4.88 0.09
C PRO A 11 -2.90 -3.44 0.00
N PRO A 12 -2.35 -2.61 -0.89
CA PRO A 12 -3.01 -1.38 -1.31
C PRO A 12 -4.19 -1.80 -2.19
N ILE A 13 -5.35 -2.09 -1.55
CA ILE A 13 -6.51 -2.68 -2.20
C ILE A 13 -6.91 -1.87 -3.43
N ILE A 14 -7.13 -2.55 -4.55
CA ILE A 14 -7.65 -1.94 -5.77
C ILE A 14 -9.07 -1.42 -5.55
N THR A 15 -9.43 -0.36 -6.25
CA THR A 15 -10.80 0.19 -6.25
C THR A 15 -11.54 -0.32 -7.49
N PRO A 16 -12.46 -1.29 -7.35
CA PRO A 16 -13.26 -1.78 -8.48
C PRO A 16 -14.15 -0.67 -9.05
N MET A 17 -14.28 -0.64 -10.37
CA MET A 17 -15.07 0.34 -11.11
C MET A 17 -16.00 -0.33 -12.12
N ASN A 18 -17.15 0.26 -12.34
CA ASN A 18 -18.06 -0.09 -13.44
C ASN A 18 -17.55 0.50 -14.76
N ASP A 19 -18.20 0.18 -15.87
CA ASP A 19 -17.82 0.68 -17.20
C ASP A 19 -17.97 2.20 -17.36
N ASP A 20 -18.83 2.84 -16.55
CA ASP A 20 -19.03 4.29 -16.49
C ASP A 20 -18.05 4.97 -15.51
N GLU A 21 -17.05 4.24 -15.03
CA GLU A 21 -16.06 4.66 -14.03
C GLU A 21 -16.62 4.98 -12.64
N SER A 22 -17.87 4.67 -12.34
CA SER A 22 -18.41 4.70 -10.99
C SER A 22 -17.83 3.57 -10.12
N ILE A 23 -17.80 3.76 -8.80
CA ILE A 23 -17.28 2.75 -7.86
C ILE A 23 -18.20 1.53 -7.83
N ASN A 24 -17.65 0.33 -8.08
CA ASN A 24 -18.35 -0.93 -7.92
C ASN A 24 -18.26 -1.39 -6.45
N VAL A 25 -19.20 -0.93 -5.64
CA VAL A 25 -19.25 -1.19 -4.19
C VAL A 25 -19.39 -2.69 -3.89
N ALA A 26 -20.19 -3.42 -4.67
CA ALA A 26 -20.40 -4.85 -4.46
C ALA A 26 -19.08 -5.62 -4.66
N GLU A 27 -18.37 -5.32 -5.75
CA GLU A 27 -17.09 -5.97 -6.00
C GLU A 27 -16.00 -5.52 -5.03
N LEU A 28 -16.05 -4.27 -4.55
CA LEU A 28 -15.11 -3.82 -3.50
C LEU A 28 -15.26 -4.67 -2.23
N ARG A 29 -16.49 -4.98 -1.80
CA ARG A 29 -16.74 -5.90 -0.68
C ARG A 29 -16.21 -7.30 -0.93
N ASN A 30 -16.39 -7.83 -2.14
CA ASN A 30 -15.83 -9.13 -2.54
C ASN A 30 -14.29 -9.12 -2.44
N GLN A 31 -13.64 -8.06 -2.91
CA GLN A 31 -12.19 -7.93 -2.82
C GLN A 31 -11.70 -7.82 -1.36
N VAL A 32 -12.40 -7.11 -0.49
CA VAL A 32 -12.10 -7.08 0.95
C VAL A 32 -12.09 -8.48 1.53
N ASN A 33 -13.17 -9.25 1.33
CA ASN A 33 -13.28 -10.61 1.84
C ASN A 33 -12.20 -11.53 1.27
N ARG A 34 -11.99 -11.50 -0.05
CA ARG A 34 -10.98 -12.32 -0.73
C ARG A 34 -9.57 -12.08 -0.17
N LEU A 35 -9.22 -10.83 0.08
CA LEU A 35 -7.92 -10.48 0.63
C LEU A 35 -7.77 -10.97 2.08
N ILE A 36 -8.79 -10.74 2.91
CA ILE A 36 -8.78 -11.19 4.31
C ILE A 36 -8.72 -12.72 4.40
N ASP A 37 -9.52 -13.42 3.60
CA ASP A 37 -9.51 -14.90 3.51
C ASP A 37 -8.16 -15.44 3.01
N GLY A 38 -7.43 -14.62 2.26
CA GLY A 38 -6.06 -14.87 1.83
C GLY A 38 -5.00 -14.63 2.91
N GLY A 39 -5.40 -14.22 4.13
CA GLY A 39 -4.51 -14.07 5.28
C GLY A 39 -3.73 -12.76 5.32
N VAL A 40 -4.18 -11.69 4.62
CA VAL A 40 -3.51 -10.39 4.70
C VAL A 40 -3.64 -9.78 6.09
N HIS A 41 -2.65 -9.01 6.51
CA HIS A 41 -2.54 -8.50 7.87
C HIS A 41 -3.24 -7.14 8.08
N ALA A 42 -3.53 -6.42 7.01
CA ALA A 42 -4.31 -5.18 7.01
C ALA A 42 -4.77 -4.87 5.59
N LEU A 43 -5.63 -3.86 5.41
CA LEU A 43 -6.06 -3.35 4.11
C LEU A 43 -5.70 -1.86 3.99
N PHE A 44 -5.32 -1.45 2.78
CA PHE A 44 -4.91 -0.06 2.53
C PHE A 44 -5.65 0.54 1.32
N PRO A 45 -6.90 1.05 1.47
CA PRO A 45 -7.56 1.86 0.45
C PRO A 45 -6.83 3.20 0.20
N PHE A 46 -7.00 3.73 -1.02
CA PHE A 46 -6.39 4.97 -1.54
C PHE A 46 -4.87 4.94 -1.73
N GLY A 47 -4.23 3.78 -1.57
CA GLY A 47 -2.88 3.61 -2.07
C GLY A 47 -2.82 3.82 -3.60
N THR A 48 -1.62 3.81 -4.17
CA THR A 48 -1.43 3.98 -5.62
C THR A 48 -2.24 2.95 -6.42
N ASN A 49 -2.28 1.68 -5.99
CA ASN A 49 -3.06 0.64 -6.66
C ASN A 49 -4.58 0.84 -6.49
N GLY A 50 -5.00 1.47 -5.41
CA GLY A 50 -6.39 1.86 -5.16
C GLY A 50 -6.81 3.16 -5.84
N GLU A 51 -5.95 3.71 -6.71
CA GLU A 51 -6.22 4.91 -7.53
C GLU A 51 -6.60 6.16 -6.71
N GLY A 52 -6.13 6.26 -5.45
CA GLY A 52 -6.48 7.35 -4.54
C GLY A 52 -6.14 8.76 -5.05
N TYR A 53 -5.21 8.87 -6.01
CA TYR A 53 -4.82 10.12 -6.64
C TYR A 53 -5.86 10.69 -7.64
N ILE A 54 -6.85 9.89 -8.06
CA ILE A 54 -7.87 10.29 -9.06
C ILE A 54 -9.31 10.25 -8.51
N LEU A 55 -9.51 9.68 -7.33
CA LEU A 55 -10.81 9.67 -6.66
C LEU A 55 -11.11 11.05 -6.05
N ASN A 56 -12.35 11.52 -6.21
CA ASN A 56 -12.83 12.70 -5.50
C ASN A 56 -13.14 12.38 -4.01
N ASP A 57 -13.44 13.40 -3.23
CA ASP A 57 -13.65 13.26 -1.78
C ASP A 57 -14.84 12.35 -1.43
N GLN A 58 -15.94 12.45 -2.18
CA GLN A 58 -17.14 11.63 -1.96
C GLN A 58 -16.86 10.16 -2.28
N GLU A 59 -16.11 9.89 -3.34
CA GLU A 59 -15.68 8.55 -3.70
C GLU A 59 -14.73 7.96 -2.65
N LYS A 60 -13.81 8.78 -2.12
CA LYS A 60 -12.93 8.34 -1.03
C LYS A 60 -13.71 8.01 0.24
N GLU A 61 -14.69 8.83 0.60
CA GLU A 61 -15.58 8.56 1.73
C GLU A 61 -16.35 7.25 1.53
N LEU A 62 -16.95 7.05 0.36
CA LEU A 62 -17.67 5.83 -0.01
C LEU A 62 -16.78 4.58 0.07
N VAL A 63 -15.59 4.63 -0.55
CA VAL A 63 -14.66 3.50 -0.56
C VAL A 63 -14.17 3.18 0.85
N LEU A 64 -13.75 4.19 1.63
CA LEU A 64 -13.24 3.96 2.98
C LEU A 64 -14.31 3.37 3.89
N LYS A 65 -15.52 3.97 3.87
CA LYS A 65 -16.64 3.45 4.63
C LYS A 65 -16.96 2.01 4.24
N THR A 66 -17.00 1.69 2.94
CA THR A 66 -17.27 0.34 2.45
C THR A 66 -16.21 -0.66 2.95
N VAL A 67 -14.92 -0.29 2.86
CA VAL A 67 -13.83 -1.16 3.32
C VAL A 67 -13.90 -1.37 4.83
N ILE A 68 -14.14 -0.33 5.62
CA ILE A 68 -14.24 -0.44 7.09
C ILE A 68 -15.44 -1.30 7.48
N ASP A 69 -16.62 -1.02 6.92
CA ASP A 69 -17.86 -1.75 7.21
C ASP A 69 -17.69 -3.25 6.87
N GLU A 70 -17.12 -3.55 5.69
CA GLU A 70 -16.94 -4.94 5.24
C GLU A 70 -15.84 -5.66 5.99
N THR A 71 -14.76 -4.97 6.34
CA THR A 71 -13.67 -5.54 7.16
C THR A 71 -14.19 -5.96 8.53
N ASN A 72 -15.12 -5.20 9.11
CA ASN A 72 -15.76 -5.47 10.39
C ASN A 72 -14.77 -5.85 11.51
N GLY A 73 -13.64 -5.12 11.58
CA GLY A 73 -12.61 -5.31 12.60
C GLY A 73 -11.76 -6.58 12.47
N ARG A 74 -11.90 -7.37 11.38
CA ARG A 74 -11.09 -8.58 11.17
C ARG A 74 -9.61 -8.30 11.01
N VAL A 75 -9.28 -7.20 10.36
CA VAL A 75 -7.91 -6.69 10.18
C VAL A 75 -7.92 -5.16 10.25
N PRO A 76 -6.79 -4.49 10.58
CA PRO A 76 -6.71 -3.03 10.54
C PRO A 76 -6.94 -2.45 9.13
N VAL A 77 -7.54 -1.26 9.07
CA VAL A 77 -7.74 -0.50 7.83
C VAL A 77 -6.89 0.76 7.86
N TYR A 78 -5.98 0.88 6.89
CA TYR A 78 -5.15 2.05 6.64
C TYR A 78 -5.87 2.97 5.67
N ALA A 79 -5.82 4.28 5.88
CA ALA A 79 -6.37 5.25 4.93
C ALA A 79 -5.27 6.11 4.30
N GLY A 80 -5.23 6.16 2.97
CA GLY A 80 -4.32 7.04 2.22
C GLY A 80 -4.86 8.47 2.18
N THR A 81 -4.43 9.32 3.10
CA THR A 81 -5.00 10.67 3.27
C THR A 81 -4.10 11.79 2.75
N GLY A 82 -2.89 11.46 2.25
CA GLY A 82 -1.97 12.45 1.72
C GLY A 82 -2.53 13.17 0.49
N CYS A 83 -2.45 14.50 0.52
CA CYS A 83 -2.81 15.44 -0.55
C CYS A 83 -1.63 16.35 -0.87
N ILE A 84 -1.75 17.20 -1.89
CA ILE A 84 -0.72 18.17 -2.23
C ILE A 84 -0.57 19.24 -1.14
N SER A 85 -1.69 19.72 -0.58
CA SER A 85 -1.65 20.74 0.47
C SER A 85 -1.74 20.12 1.88
N THR A 86 -1.07 20.74 2.85
CA THR A 86 -1.18 20.37 4.28
C THR A 86 -2.62 20.48 4.77
N LYS A 87 -3.33 21.53 4.35
CA LYS A 87 -4.73 21.77 4.72
C LYS A 87 -5.64 20.64 4.28
N ASP A 88 -5.50 20.17 3.04
CA ASP A 88 -6.32 19.08 2.52
C ASP A 88 -5.92 17.73 3.11
N THR A 89 -4.63 17.51 3.37
CA THR A 89 -4.15 16.31 4.08
C THR A 89 -4.77 16.24 5.49
N ILE A 90 -4.80 17.33 6.24
CA ILE A 90 -5.46 17.41 7.55
C ILE A 90 -6.96 17.13 7.42
N ARG A 91 -7.64 17.74 6.46
CA ARG A 91 -9.06 17.53 6.22
C ARG A 91 -9.39 16.07 5.92
N MET A 92 -8.62 15.44 5.03
CA MET A 92 -8.78 14.03 4.67
C MET A 92 -8.44 13.10 5.84
N SER A 93 -7.44 13.45 6.63
CA SER A 93 -7.06 12.68 7.83
C SER A 93 -8.15 12.69 8.88
N LYS A 94 -8.78 13.83 9.12
CA LYS A 94 -9.94 13.96 10.03
C LYS A 94 -11.17 13.19 9.51
N MET A 95 -11.42 13.22 8.22
CA MET A 95 -12.48 12.40 7.61
C MET A 95 -12.22 10.91 7.86
N ALA A 96 -11.00 10.44 7.60
CA ALA A 96 -10.65 9.04 7.83
C ALA A 96 -10.74 8.63 9.31
N GLU A 97 -10.31 9.51 10.22
CA GLU A 97 -10.47 9.31 11.67
C GLU A 97 -11.96 9.20 12.05
N SER A 98 -12.82 10.08 11.54
CA SER A 98 -14.27 10.07 11.84
C SER A 98 -15.00 8.84 11.31
N LEU A 99 -14.53 8.25 10.22
CA LEU A 99 -15.05 7.01 9.65
C LEU A 99 -14.56 5.75 10.38
N GLY A 100 -13.55 5.89 11.23
CA GLY A 100 -13.05 4.78 12.03
C GLY A 100 -11.80 4.06 11.47
N ALA A 101 -11.09 4.65 10.51
CA ALA A 101 -9.79 4.12 10.05
C ALA A 101 -8.84 3.86 11.24
N ASP A 102 -8.00 2.86 11.14
CA ASP A 102 -7.09 2.49 12.23
C ASP A 102 -5.72 3.16 12.11
N VAL A 103 -5.25 3.40 10.90
CA VAL A 103 -3.96 3.99 10.58
C VAL A 103 -4.08 4.95 9.41
N LEU A 104 -3.33 6.03 9.42
CA LEU A 104 -3.19 6.93 8.28
C LEU A 104 -1.88 6.64 7.55
N SER A 105 -1.93 6.45 6.24
CA SER A 105 -0.74 6.38 5.39
C SER A 105 -0.65 7.65 4.56
N ILE A 106 0.35 8.49 4.82
CA ILE A 106 0.44 9.83 4.26
C ILE A 106 1.60 9.92 3.29
N ILE A 107 1.27 10.01 2.00
CA ILE A 107 2.23 10.20 0.92
C ILE A 107 2.77 11.65 0.95
N THR A 108 4.04 11.83 0.54
CA THR A 108 4.61 13.17 0.35
C THR A 108 3.78 14.00 -0.63
N PRO A 109 3.69 15.33 -0.46
CA PRO A 109 3.14 16.21 -1.49
C PRO A 109 3.77 15.94 -2.85
N SER A 110 3.01 16.12 -3.92
CA SER A 110 3.45 15.88 -5.29
C SER A 110 3.45 17.17 -6.11
N PHE A 111 4.02 17.11 -7.31
CA PHE A 111 4.09 18.16 -8.31
C PHE A 111 5.19 19.19 -8.04
N ALA A 112 5.15 19.96 -6.95
CA ALA A 112 6.19 20.93 -6.61
C ALA A 112 7.26 20.29 -5.71
N ALA A 113 8.52 20.65 -5.93
CA ALA A 113 9.62 20.22 -5.07
C ALA A 113 9.52 20.89 -3.70
N ALA A 114 9.56 20.09 -2.64
CA ALA A 114 9.58 20.54 -1.26
C ALA A 114 10.95 20.29 -0.63
N SER A 115 11.42 21.22 0.18
CA SER A 115 12.58 21.02 1.04
C SER A 115 12.30 20.03 2.17
N GLN A 116 13.33 19.46 2.77
CA GLN A 116 13.18 18.54 3.91
C GLN A 116 12.50 19.19 5.11
N ASN A 117 12.72 20.50 5.31
CA ASN A 117 12.04 21.24 6.36
C ASN A 117 10.55 21.44 6.08
N GLU A 118 10.17 21.72 4.83
CA GLU A 118 8.75 21.80 4.43
C GLU A 118 8.04 20.46 4.58
N LEU A 119 8.71 19.36 4.22
CA LEU A 119 8.17 18.02 4.46
C LEU A 119 8.01 17.73 5.96
N TYR A 120 9.00 18.09 6.77
CA TYR A 120 8.91 17.94 8.23
C TYR A 120 7.71 18.72 8.80
N GLU A 121 7.60 20.01 8.48
CA GLU A 121 6.49 20.84 8.97
C GLU A 121 5.12 20.37 8.46
N HIS A 122 5.05 19.86 7.21
CA HIS A 122 3.84 19.27 6.66
C HIS A 122 3.36 18.08 7.49
N PHE A 123 4.23 17.08 7.71
CA PHE A 123 3.86 15.87 8.46
C PHE A 123 3.59 16.17 9.94
N LYS A 124 4.37 17.06 10.55
CA LYS A 124 4.16 17.52 11.93
C LYS A 124 2.78 18.17 12.09
N ALA A 125 2.43 19.10 11.23
CA ALA A 125 1.11 19.78 11.29
C ALA A 125 -0.05 18.78 11.13
N VAL A 126 0.10 17.75 10.29
CA VAL A 126 -0.91 16.69 10.17
C VAL A 126 -0.98 15.86 11.44
N ALA A 127 0.17 15.46 12.00
CA ALA A 127 0.24 14.67 13.23
C ALA A 127 -0.42 15.41 14.42
N GLU A 128 -0.14 16.70 14.56
CA GLU A 128 -0.77 17.55 15.58
C GLU A 128 -2.29 17.70 15.41
N ALA A 129 -2.79 17.68 14.16
CA ALA A 129 -4.22 17.80 13.87
C ALA A 129 -5.04 16.54 14.15
N VAL A 130 -4.39 15.36 14.23
CA VAL A 130 -5.00 14.04 14.50
C VAL A 130 -4.17 13.25 15.52
N PRO A 131 -3.99 13.75 16.75
CA PRO A 131 -3.03 13.22 17.72
C PRO A 131 -3.30 11.78 18.19
N ASN A 132 -4.51 11.29 17.96
CA ASN A 132 -4.91 9.93 18.35
C ASN A 132 -4.76 8.91 17.21
N MET A 133 -4.40 9.35 16.00
CA MET A 133 -4.26 8.48 14.83
C MET A 133 -2.80 8.09 14.61
N PRO A 134 -2.47 6.80 14.54
CA PRO A 134 -1.17 6.33 14.09
C PRO A 134 -0.93 6.75 12.63
N ILE A 135 0.23 7.29 12.33
CA ILE A 135 0.63 7.77 11.01
C ILE A 135 1.82 6.95 10.50
N VAL A 136 1.70 6.44 9.28
CA VAL A 136 2.79 5.85 8.50
C VAL A 136 3.15 6.81 7.37
N LEU A 137 4.37 7.30 7.38
CA LEU A 137 4.93 8.14 6.31
C LEU A 137 5.01 7.31 5.01
N TYR A 138 4.70 7.91 3.87
CA TYR A 138 4.80 7.20 2.60
C TYR A 138 5.75 7.89 1.63
N ASN A 139 6.91 7.29 1.42
CA ASN A 139 7.96 7.75 0.52
C ASN A 139 7.89 7.03 -0.83
N ILE A 140 7.58 7.75 -1.91
CA ILE A 140 7.58 7.25 -3.29
C ILE A 140 8.03 8.34 -4.28
N PRO A 141 9.32 8.72 -4.27
CA PRO A 141 9.83 9.86 -5.04
C PRO A 141 9.60 9.74 -6.55
N ALA A 142 9.57 8.53 -7.09
CA ALA A 142 9.28 8.28 -8.51
C ALA A 142 7.87 8.73 -8.94
N ARG A 143 6.95 8.95 -8.00
CA ARG A 143 5.57 9.40 -8.26
C ARG A 143 5.32 10.83 -7.82
N THR A 144 5.91 11.24 -6.70
CA THR A 144 5.63 12.54 -6.10
C THR A 144 6.65 13.61 -6.49
N GLY A 145 7.86 13.21 -6.90
CA GLY A 145 9.00 14.11 -7.08
C GLY A 145 9.69 14.50 -5.76
N ASN A 146 9.13 14.09 -4.61
CA ASN A 146 9.65 14.41 -3.28
C ASN A 146 10.04 13.14 -2.51
N ALA A 147 11.28 13.09 -2.04
CA ALA A 147 11.79 12.03 -1.17
C ALA A 147 11.89 12.51 0.28
N ILE A 148 11.54 11.67 1.24
CA ILE A 148 11.80 11.91 2.66
C ILE A 148 13.21 11.39 2.96
N ALA A 149 14.13 12.28 3.30
CA ALA A 149 15.48 11.88 3.67
C ALA A 149 15.50 11.12 5.01
N PRO A 150 16.44 10.19 5.22
CA PRO A 150 16.53 9.42 6.48
C PRO A 150 16.60 10.28 7.74
N ASP A 151 17.34 11.38 7.71
CA ASP A 151 17.40 12.32 8.85
C ASP A 151 16.04 12.97 9.12
N THR A 152 15.27 13.24 8.10
CA THR A 152 13.91 13.79 8.24
C THR A 152 12.97 12.73 8.83
N VAL A 153 13.09 11.47 8.43
CA VAL A 153 12.33 10.36 9.04
C VAL A 153 12.69 10.22 10.51
N GLY A 154 13.99 10.25 10.87
CA GLY A 154 14.45 10.19 12.26
C GLY A 154 13.83 11.30 13.13
N ARG A 155 13.82 12.55 12.64
CA ARG A 155 13.17 13.69 13.33
C ARG A 155 11.66 13.51 13.45
N LEU A 156 10.99 13.00 12.41
CA LEU A 156 9.54 12.76 12.42
C LEU A 156 9.16 11.61 13.38
N ALA A 157 10.03 10.62 13.53
CA ALA A 157 9.83 9.50 14.44
C ALA A 157 9.84 9.90 15.93
N GLU A 158 10.32 11.13 16.26
CA GLU A 158 10.21 11.71 17.59
C GLU A 158 8.80 12.20 17.95
N ILE A 159 7.89 12.25 16.95
CA ILE A 159 6.49 12.64 17.13
C ILE A 159 5.67 11.39 17.46
N ASP A 160 5.08 11.34 18.64
CA ASP A 160 4.47 10.14 19.24
C ASP A 160 3.54 9.34 18.32
N ASN A 161 2.74 10.01 17.48
CA ASN A 161 1.79 9.35 16.60
C ASN A 161 2.31 9.11 15.18
N ILE A 162 3.57 9.44 14.88
CA ILE A 162 4.24 9.01 13.65
C ILE A 162 5.00 7.71 13.95
N VAL A 163 4.38 6.58 13.61
CA VAL A 163 4.76 5.25 14.10
C VAL A 163 5.45 4.37 13.06
N GLY A 164 5.63 4.86 11.85
CA GLY A 164 6.29 4.08 10.81
C GLY A 164 6.50 4.83 9.51
N ALA A 165 7.22 4.18 8.60
CA ALA A 165 7.43 4.64 7.24
C ALA A 165 7.33 3.47 6.25
N LYS A 166 6.69 3.73 5.10
CA LYS A 166 6.72 2.88 3.91
C LYS A 166 7.69 3.48 2.91
N ASP A 167 8.67 2.71 2.47
CA ASP A 167 9.57 3.11 1.39
C ASP A 167 9.27 2.38 0.08
N SER A 168 8.95 3.15 -0.94
CA SER A 168 8.75 2.71 -2.33
C SER A 168 9.76 3.33 -3.29
N SER A 169 10.89 3.84 -2.80
CA SER A 169 11.95 4.41 -3.63
C SER A 169 12.66 3.36 -4.51
N GLY A 170 12.61 2.09 -4.10
CA GLY A 170 13.38 1.00 -4.70
C GLY A 170 14.86 0.98 -4.27
N ASN A 171 15.29 1.95 -3.48
CA ASN A 171 16.63 1.99 -2.91
C ASN A 171 16.64 1.32 -1.53
N PHE A 172 17.19 0.11 -1.44
CA PHE A 172 17.23 -0.63 -0.19
C PHE A 172 18.06 0.06 0.90
N ASN A 173 19.08 0.85 0.55
CA ASN A 173 19.84 1.63 1.53
C ASN A 173 18.94 2.62 2.29
N ASN A 174 17.91 3.17 1.65
CA ASN A 174 16.93 4.03 2.32
C ASN A 174 16.22 3.29 3.48
N ILE A 175 15.81 2.05 3.23
CA ILE A 175 15.19 1.19 4.25
C ILE A 175 16.15 0.97 5.42
N LEU A 176 17.42 0.63 5.13
CA LEU A 176 18.44 0.40 6.16
C LEU A 176 18.69 1.67 7.00
N GLU A 177 18.75 2.83 6.34
CA GLU A 177 18.94 4.10 7.04
C GLU A 177 17.70 4.50 7.86
N TYR A 178 16.49 4.25 7.40
CA TYR A 178 15.27 4.47 8.20
C TYR A 178 15.30 3.62 9.46
N ILE A 179 15.63 2.33 9.36
CA ILE A 179 15.77 1.42 10.52
C ILE A 179 16.86 1.93 11.48
N ALA A 180 18.00 2.36 10.93
CA ALA A 180 19.13 2.82 11.75
C ALA A 180 18.89 4.16 12.47
N LYS A 181 18.03 5.03 11.92
CA LYS A 181 17.75 6.37 12.46
C LYS A 181 16.50 6.45 13.33
N THR A 182 15.78 5.36 13.49
CA THR A 182 14.56 5.28 14.30
C THR A 182 14.74 4.25 15.42
N ASP A 183 13.88 4.30 16.42
CA ASP A 183 13.91 3.31 17.47
C ASP A 183 13.19 2.01 17.05
N LYS A 184 13.31 0.97 17.88
CA LYS A 184 12.72 -0.35 17.63
C LYS A 184 11.18 -0.38 17.58
N ASN A 185 10.50 0.67 18.01
CA ASN A 185 9.05 0.77 18.00
C ASN A 185 8.54 1.43 16.70
N PHE A 186 9.45 2.02 15.92
CA PHE A 186 9.12 2.61 14.63
C PHE A 186 9.16 1.54 13.54
N SER A 187 8.05 1.39 12.83
CA SER A 187 7.86 0.35 11.82
C SER A 187 8.35 0.79 10.45
N VAL A 188 9.20 -0.01 9.81
CA VAL A 188 9.63 0.24 8.44
C VAL A 188 9.05 -0.84 7.52
N LEU A 189 8.24 -0.41 6.54
CA LEU A 189 7.55 -1.25 5.58
C LEU A 189 8.14 -1.09 4.18
N SER A 190 8.41 -2.21 3.50
CA SER A 190 8.77 -2.17 2.09
C SER A 190 7.55 -1.89 1.22
N GLY A 191 7.63 -0.89 0.35
CA GLY A 191 6.65 -0.65 -0.71
C GLY A 191 7.03 -1.30 -2.04
N ASN A 192 8.14 -2.04 -2.07
CA ASN A 192 8.57 -2.86 -3.20
C ASN A 192 8.44 -4.34 -2.82
N ASP A 193 7.52 -5.05 -3.47
CA ASP A 193 7.22 -6.45 -3.16
C ASP A 193 8.45 -7.37 -3.20
N ALA A 194 9.41 -7.10 -4.10
CA ALA A 194 10.63 -7.89 -4.20
C ALA A 194 11.60 -7.71 -3.01
N LEU A 195 11.41 -6.67 -2.21
CA LEU A 195 12.29 -6.33 -1.09
C LEU A 195 11.68 -6.68 0.27
N ILE A 196 10.49 -7.29 0.33
CA ILE A 196 9.79 -7.54 1.60
C ILE A 196 10.60 -8.44 2.51
N ILE A 197 11.05 -9.59 2.03
CA ILE A 197 11.85 -10.52 2.85
C ILE A 197 13.18 -9.88 3.31
N TRP A 198 13.80 -9.07 2.46
CA TRP A 198 15.04 -8.38 2.80
C TRP A 198 14.82 -7.28 3.84
N ASN A 199 13.68 -6.58 3.76
CA ASN A 199 13.26 -5.63 4.79
C ASN A 199 13.05 -6.32 6.14
N LEU A 200 12.38 -7.47 6.17
CA LEU A 200 12.18 -8.26 7.38
C LEU A 200 13.51 -8.72 7.98
N LEU A 201 14.43 -9.23 7.16
CA LEU A 201 15.78 -9.64 7.59
C LEU A 201 16.62 -8.48 8.12
N ALA A 202 16.39 -7.26 7.66
CA ALA A 202 17.06 -6.05 8.13
C ALA A 202 16.45 -5.47 9.43
N GLY A 203 15.32 -6.01 9.92
CA GLY A 203 14.63 -5.52 11.10
C GLY A 203 13.39 -4.67 10.81
N GLY A 204 12.98 -4.57 9.56
CA GLY A 204 11.68 -3.98 9.19
C GLY A 204 10.51 -4.88 9.58
N THR A 205 9.29 -4.38 9.45
CA THR A 205 8.09 -5.02 10.02
C THR A 205 7.12 -5.61 9.00
N GLY A 206 7.40 -5.50 7.69
CA GLY A 206 6.53 -6.07 6.66
C GLY A 206 6.59 -5.33 5.34
N GLY A 207 5.48 -5.35 4.58
CA GLY A 207 5.39 -4.67 3.30
C GLY A 207 3.98 -4.27 2.90
N ILE A 208 3.89 -3.14 2.21
CA ILE A 208 2.67 -2.73 1.53
C ILE A 208 2.76 -3.18 0.08
N ALA A 209 2.10 -4.29 -0.23
CA ALA A 209 2.38 -5.15 -1.36
C ALA A 209 1.30 -5.12 -2.45
N GLY A 210 1.65 -4.60 -3.63
CA GLY A 210 0.75 -4.56 -4.78
C GLY A 210 0.35 -5.95 -5.28
N CYS A 211 1.30 -6.90 -5.29
CA CYS A 211 1.06 -8.28 -5.70
C CYS A 211 0.10 -9.05 -4.78
N ALA A 212 -0.13 -8.58 -3.56
CA ALA A 212 -1.11 -9.19 -2.66
C ALA A 212 -2.56 -9.03 -3.17
N ASN A 213 -2.82 -8.09 -4.09
CA ASN A 213 -4.10 -8.03 -4.78
C ASN A 213 -4.35 -9.23 -5.73
N LEU A 214 -3.31 -9.94 -6.15
CA LEU A 214 -3.42 -11.14 -6.98
C LEU A 214 -3.26 -12.41 -6.14
N TYR A 215 -2.21 -12.47 -5.34
CA TYR A 215 -1.76 -13.67 -4.63
C TYR A 215 -1.72 -13.41 -3.12
N PRO A 216 -2.88 -13.17 -2.45
CA PRO A 216 -2.90 -12.79 -1.05
C PRO A 216 -2.28 -13.84 -0.15
N LYS A 217 -2.54 -15.14 -0.36
CA LYS A 217 -1.94 -16.24 0.43
C LYS A 217 -0.44 -16.34 0.25
N THR A 218 0.03 -16.30 -1.01
CA THR A 218 1.47 -16.37 -1.30
C THR A 218 2.21 -15.17 -0.69
N MET A 219 1.63 -13.98 -0.79
CA MET A 219 2.25 -12.79 -0.21
C MET A 219 2.23 -12.80 1.31
N SER A 220 1.12 -13.18 1.94
CA SER A 220 1.02 -13.28 3.40
C SER A 220 1.99 -14.31 3.97
N SER A 221 2.17 -15.43 3.27
CA SER A 221 3.11 -16.47 3.69
C SER A 221 4.56 -15.99 3.79
N ILE A 222 4.95 -14.91 3.10
CA ILE A 222 6.30 -14.33 3.22
C ILE A 222 6.55 -13.89 4.67
N TYR A 223 5.57 -13.19 5.25
CA TYR A 223 5.65 -12.71 6.63
C TYR A 223 5.48 -13.86 7.64
N ASP A 224 4.48 -14.70 7.46
CA ASP A 224 4.14 -15.77 8.39
C ASP A 224 5.30 -16.77 8.51
N LEU A 225 5.86 -17.23 7.38
CA LEU A 225 7.02 -18.13 7.35
C LEU A 225 8.27 -17.47 7.96
N PHE A 226 8.46 -16.16 7.74
CA PHE A 226 9.54 -15.44 8.41
C PHE A 226 9.38 -15.44 9.93
N MET A 227 8.17 -15.17 10.43
CA MET A 227 7.88 -15.19 11.87
C MET A 227 8.00 -16.59 12.49
N GLU A 228 7.77 -17.64 11.71
CA GLU A 228 8.00 -19.02 12.11
C GLU A 228 9.49 -19.45 12.04
N GLY A 229 10.38 -18.59 11.58
CA GLY A 229 11.80 -18.89 11.39
C GLY A 229 12.13 -19.70 10.13
N LYS A 230 11.16 -19.94 9.24
CA LYS A 230 11.29 -20.65 7.97
C LYS A 230 11.81 -19.74 6.85
N ILE A 231 13.03 -19.23 7.04
CA ILE A 231 13.60 -18.16 6.23
C ILE A 231 13.73 -18.54 4.74
N GLU A 232 14.17 -19.74 4.43
CA GLU A 232 14.36 -20.15 3.02
C GLU A 232 13.02 -20.32 2.30
N GLU A 233 11.98 -20.79 2.99
CA GLU A 233 10.63 -20.87 2.46
C GLU A 233 10.04 -19.45 2.23
N ALA A 234 10.24 -18.53 3.16
CA ALA A 234 9.85 -17.14 3.00
C ALA A 234 10.55 -16.45 1.81
N LYS A 235 11.85 -16.73 1.61
CA LYS A 235 12.61 -16.26 0.43
C LYS A 235 12.05 -16.84 -0.86
N ALA A 236 11.72 -18.13 -0.88
CA ALA A 236 11.12 -18.78 -2.05
C ALA A 236 9.76 -18.18 -2.39
N ALA A 237 8.90 -17.97 -1.39
CA ALA A 237 7.62 -17.29 -1.57
C ALA A 237 7.81 -15.86 -2.13
N ASN A 238 8.75 -15.09 -1.59
CA ASN A 238 9.05 -13.75 -2.09
C ASN A 238 9.60 -13.76 -3.53
N ALA A 239 10.44 -14.73 -3.87
CA ALA A 239 11.00 -14.84 -5.22
C ALA A 239 9.95 -15.26 -6.28
N SER A 240 8.91 -15.99 -5.89
CA SER A 240 7.88 -16.52 -6.80
C SER A 240 7.12 -15.42 -7.56
N ILE A 241 6.99 -14.21 -6.98
CA ILE A 241 6.27 -13.09 -7.60
C ILE A 241 7.05 -12.41 -8.75
N ALA A 242 8.33 -12.75 -8.95
CA ALA A 242 9.19 -12.08 -9.92
C ALA A 242 8.64 -12.17 -11.34
N SER A 243 8.02 -13.30 -11.71
CA SER A 243 7.41 -13.50 -13.02
C SER A 243 6.28 -12.50 -13.30
N PHE A 244 5.40 -12.28 -12.33
CA PHE A 244 4.33 -11.29 -12.47
C PHE A 244 4.88 -9.86 -12.48
N ARG A 245 5.82 -9.55 -11.60
CA ARG A 245 6.45 -8.21 -11.57
C ARG A 245 7.15 -7.83 -12.89
N ALA A 246 7.64 -8.81 -13.64
CA ALA A 246 8.20 -8.58 -14.97
C ALA A 246 7.16 -8.03 -15.97
N CYS A 247 5.86 -8.19 -15.71
CA CYS A 247 4.80 -7.60 -16.52
C CYS A 247 4.68 -6.08 -16.35
N PHE A 248 5.24 -5.48 -15.29
CA PHE A 248 5.20 -4.02 -15.06
C PHE A 248 5.90 -3.21 -16.17
N LYS A 249 6.77 -3.82 -16.96
CA LYS A 249 7.35 -3.19 -18.16
C LYS A 249 6.34 -2.82 -19.25
N TYR A 250 5.14 -3.40 -19.22
CA TYR A 250 4.11 -3.16 -20.22
C TYR A 250 3.16 -1.99 -19.89
N GLY A 251 3.29 -1.38 -18.69
CA GLY A 251 2.46 -0.26 -18.32
C GLY A 251 2.59 0.15 -16.86
N ASN A 252 1.69 1.01 -16.44
CA ASN A 252 1.65 1.45 -15.05
C ASN A 252 1.33 0.26 -14.12
N PRO A 253 2.13 0.01 -13.06
CA PRO A 253 1.93 -1.13 -12.17
C PRO A 253 0.51 -1.30 -11.63
N ASN A 254 -0.18 -0.21 -11.26
CA ASN A 254 -1.57 -0.30 -10.80
C ASN A 254 -2.52 -0.79 -11.91
N THR A 255 -2.33 -0.35 -13.15
CA THR A 255 -3.13 -0.81 -14.30
C THR A 255 -2.87 -2.29 -14.59
N ILE A 256 -1.59 -2.71 -14.54
CA ILE A 256 -1.21 -4.13 -14.71
C ILE A 256 -1.82 -5.01 -13.61
N VAL A 257 -1.74 -4.59 -12.35
CA VAL A 257 -2.32 -5.31 -11.21
C VAL A 257 -3.83 -5.47 -11.39
N LYS A 258 -4.55 -4.37 -11.65
CA LYS A 258 -6.01 -4.41 -11.79
C LYS A 258 -6.45 -5.23 -12.99
N THR A 259 -5.74 -5.13 -14.12
CA THR A 259 -5.97 -5.97 -15.31
C THR A 259 -5.75 -7.46 -15.00
N ALA A 260 -4.72 -7.79 -14.25
CA ALA A 260 -4.45 -9.17 -13.87
C ALA A 260 -5.55 -9.74 -12.97
N VAL A 261 -6.01 -8.97 -11.98
CA VAL A 261 -7.14 -9.38 -11.11
C VAL A 261 -8.42 -9.60 -11.94
N ALA A 262 -8.68 -8.72 -12.94
CA ALA A 262 -9.80 -8.92 -13.85
C ALA A 262 -9.66 -10.21 -14.69
N LEU A 263 -8.44 -10.51 -15.18
CA LEU A 263 -8.16 -11.74 -15.94
C LEU A 263 -8.24 -13.01 -15.07
N MET A 264 -8.14 -12.91 -13.74
CA MET A 264 -8.41 -14.01 -12.81
C MET A 264 -9.91 -14.26 -12.58
N GLY A 265 -10.80 -13.50 -13.24
CA GLY A 265 -12.24 -13.68 -13.18
C GLY A 265 -12.97 -12.77 -12.17
N HIS A 266 -12.29 -11.81 -11.57
CA HIS A 266 -12.92 -10.84 -10.67
C HIS A 266 -13.37 -9.59 -11.47
N PRO A 267 -14.64 -9.16 -11.40
CA PRO A 267 -15.17 -8.05 -12.20
C PRO A 267 -14.79 -6.68 -11.61
N VAL A 268 -13.48 -6.44 -11.47
CA VAL A 268 -12.94 -5.20 -10.89
C VAL A 268 -12.90 -4.02 -11.85
N GLY A 269 -13.22 -4.25 -13.12
CA GLY A 269 -13.20 -3.23 -14.19
C GLY A 269 -11.79 -2.76 -14.54
N LYS A 270 -11.72 -1.64 -15.28
CA LYS A 270 -10.47 -0.99 -15.67
C LYS A 270 -10.09 0.10 -14.66
N CYS A 271 -8.83 0.52 -14.65
CA CYS A 271 -8.46 1.78 -14.02
C CYS A 271 -9.17 2.94 -14.71
N ARG A 272 -9.38 4.03 -13.98
CA ARG A 272 -9.97 5.26 -14.54
C ARG A 272 -9.03 5.88 -15.57
N ALA A 273 -9.61 6.41 -16.65
CA ALA A 273 -8.87 7.11 -17.67
C ALA A 273 -8.09 8.31 -17.09
N PRO A 274 -6.87 8.64 -17.60
CA PRO A 274 -6.20 8.05 -18.78
C PRO A 274 -5.33 6.81 -18.47
N PHE A 275 -5.39 6.24 -17.26
CA PHE A 275 -4.50 5.16 -16.79
C PHE A 275 -5.07 3.76 -17.02
N ASN A 276 -5.92 3.58 -18.03
CA ASN A 276 -6.77 2.41 -18.24
C ASN A 276 -6.31 1.46 -19.37
N GLN A 277 -5.12 1.68 -19.92
CA GLN A 277 -4.67 0.91 -21.09
C GLN A 277 -3.49 -0.02 -20.76
N VAL A 278 -3.60 -1.25 -21.26
CA VAL A 278 -2.51 -2.21 -21.32
C VAL A 278 -2.39 -2.67 -22.77
N PRO A 279 -1.22 -2.63 -23.41
CA PRO A 279 -1.05 -3.09 -24.78
C PRO A 279 -1.32 -4.60 -24.89
N GLU A 280 -1.72 -5.08 -26.07
CA GLU A 280 -2.06 -6.50 -26.31
C GLU A 280 -0.93 -7.44 -25.87
N ALA A 281 0.33 -7.09 -26.19
CA ALA A 281 1.50 -7.86 -25.75
C ALA A 281 1.58 -7.97 -24.22
N GLY A 282 1.13 -6.95 -23.50
CA GLY A 282 1.06 -6.95 -22.02
C GLY A 282 -0.05 -7.88 -21.52
N ILE A 283 -1.22 -7.85 -22.16
CA ILE A 283 -2.35 -8.73 -21.82
C ILE A 283 -1.94 -10.19 -21.99
N GLU A 284 -1.33 -10.55 -23.12
CA GLU A 284 -0.87 -11.92 -23.37
C GLU A 284 0.25 -12.35 -22.40
N ALA A 285 1.17 -11.44 -22.06
CA ALA A 285 2.20 -11.72 -21.06
C ALA A 285 1.58 -11.99 -19.69
N ILE A 286 0.58 -11.20 -19.27
CA ILE A 286 -0.13 -11.39 -17.99
C ILE A 286 -0.85 -12.75 -18.00
N LYS A 287 -1.64 -13.06 -19.03
CA LYS A 287 -2.37 -14.35 -19.15
C LYS A 287 -1.40 -15.55 -19.00
N LYS A 288 -0.26 -15.49 -19.71
CA LYS A 288 0.77 -16.53 -19.64
C LYS A 288 1.28 -16.71 -18.21
N VAL A 289 1.66 -15.61 -17.56
CA VAL A 289 2.21 -15.64 -16.19
C VAL A 289 1.17 -16.11 -15.18
N LEU A 290 -0.09 -15.69 -15.29
CA LEU A 290 -1.16 -16.15 -14.42
C LEU A 290 -1.32 -17.68 -14.51
N LYS A 291 -1.35 -18.24 -15.73
CA LYS A 291 -1.42 -19.69 -15.94
C LYS A 291 -0.22 -20.45 -15.37
N GLU A 292 0.99 -19.92 -15.57
CA GLU A 292 2.22 -20.52 -15.04
C GLU A 292 2.26 -20.48 -13.49
N ASN A 293 1.78 -19.40 -12.90
CA ASN A 293 1.76 -19.24 -11.44
C ASN A 293 0.66 -20.08 -10.78
N GLU A 294 -0.51 -20.21 -11.42
CA GLU A 294 -1.56 -21.14 -10.99
C GLU A 294 -1.05 -22.59 -10.97
N ALA A 295 -0.34 -23.01 -12.01
CA ALA A 295 0.27 -24.34 -12.09
C ALA A 295 1.33 -24.60 -10.99
N LYS A 296 1.89 -23.53 -10.40
CA LYS A 296 2.81 -23.58 -9.24
C LYS A 296 2.09 -23.47 -7.89
N GLY A 297 0.76 -23.39 -7.89
CA GLY A 297 -0.04 -23.28 -6.67
C GLY A 297 0.00 -21.89 -6.02
N MET A 298 0.35 -20.85 -6.75
CA MET A 298 0.28 -19.47 -6.21
C MET A 298 -1.17 -19.02 -6.04
N ALA A 299 -1.47 -18.49 -4.87
CA ALA A 299 -2.83 -18.07 -4.49
C ALA A 299 -2.82 -16.78 -3.64
#